data_5591d15f83f37241ac49a2da1ee279f2
#
_entry.id   5591d15f83f37241ac49a2da1ee279f2
#
_cell.length_a   1.000
_cell.length_b   1.000
_cell.length_c   1.000
_cell.angle_alpha   90.00
_cell.angle_beta   90.00
_cell.angle_gamma   90.00
#
_symmetry.space_group_name_H-M   'P 1'
#
loop_
_entity.id
_entity.type
_entity.pdbx_description
1 polymer ?
#
loop_
_entity_poly.entity_id
_entity_poly.type
_entity_poly.pdbx_seq_one_letter_code
_entity_poly.pdbx_strand_id
1 'polypeptide(L)'
;VPAGSFPYGWGMGETWARIIRPGRRLLSRKFGPSEEEVRANLAGEASADAALAMQESRTEPEPDLEAAPVARDLTAAAFFDVDNTMVQGASIIHFARGLVARDYFSKSDLFEFAWQQVKFRVTGKENAHDVAIGRDKALSFVQGRSTEELRRLGEEIYDEIIADKIWAGTRALAQMHLDAGQQVWLVTATPVQLADVIAKRLGLTGALGTVAEAENGRFTGRLVGDILHGLGKAHAVRALAIGEGLNLKRCTAYSDSHNDLPMLSVVGTAVAINPDPDLRQVARTRGWEIRDFRTGRKAAKVGVPTALGLGAAGGAVAVMVGRRRDRN
;
A
#
# COMPACT_ATOMS: atom_id res chain seq x y z
N VAL A 1 -30.28 0.40 34.51
CA VAL A 1 -29.10 -0.40 34.13
C VAL A 1 -28.08 0.59 33.64
N PRO A 2 -26.92 0.79 34.31
CA PRO A 2 -25.95 1.82 33.92
C PRO A 2 -25.09 1.34 32.72
N ALA A 3 -24.73 2.31 31.88
CA ALA A 3 -23.87 2.18 30.72
C ALA A 3 -22.53 1.52 31.07
N GLY A 4 -22.22 0.43 30.38
CA GLY A 4 -20.95 -0.28 30.49
C GLY A 4 -19.82 0.53 29.91
N SER A 5 -18.85 0.86 30.72
CA SER A 5 -17.56 1.45 30.35
C SER A 5 -16.78 0.47 29.50
N PHE A 6 -16.37 0.88 28.31
CA PHE A 6 -15.44 0.12 27.48
C PHE A 6 -14.04 0.08 28.12
N PRO A 7 -13.42 -1.10 28.26
CA PRO A 7 -12.14 -1.26 28.95
C PRO A 7 -10.93 -1.23 27.99
N TYR A 8 -10.81 -0.26 27.13
CA TYR A 8 -9.60 -0.06 26.35
C TYR A 8 -9.11 1.40 26.45
N GLY A 9 -8.78 1.75 27.71
CA GLY A 9 -7.78 2.77 27.93
C GLY A 9 -6.42 2.14 27.62
N TRP A 10 -5.80 2.55 26.54
CA TRP A 10 -4.43 2.20 26.20
C TRP A 10 -3.48 2.80 27.23
N GLY A 11 -3.36 2.14 28.38
CA GLY A 11 -2.32 2.39 29.38
C GLY A 11 -0.95 1.86 28.92
N MET A 12 -0.55 2.15 27.67
CA MET A 12 0.77 1.75 27.13
C MET A 12 1.89 2.76 27.44
N GLY A 13 1.58 3.84 28.17
CA GLY A 13 2.59 4.85 28.54
C GLY A 13 3.68 4.40 29.51
N GLU A 14 3.45 3.42 30.35
CA GLU A 14 4.42 3.04 31.40
C GLU A 14 5.29 1.82 31.10
N THR A 15 4.86 0.92 30.25
CA THR A 15 5.61 -0.32 29.97
C THR A 15 6.78 -0.06 29.02
N TRP A 16 6.67 0.88 28.11
CA TRP A 16 7.69 1.19 27.11
C TRP A 16 8.80 2.11 27.62
N ALA A 17 8.50 2.99 28.59
CA ALA A 17 9.51 3.86 29.22
C ALA A 17 10.53 3.08 30.08
N ARG A 18 10.28 1.83 30.42
CA ARG A 18 11.21 0.99 31.20
C ARG A 18 12.29 0.29 30.37
N ILE A 19 12.16 0.21 29.05
CA ILE A 19 13.10 -0.49 28.19
C ILE A 19 14.26 0.42 27.75
N ILE A 20 14.10 1.74 27.78
CA ILE A 20 15.16 2.68 27.42
C ILE A 20 15.73 3.34 28.67
N ARG A 21 16.53 2.59 29.46
CA ARG A 21 17.42 3.23 30.44
C ARG A 21 18.71 3.66 29.75
N PRO A 22 19.07 4.95 29.73
CA PRO A 22 20.37 5.41 29.27
C PRO A 22 21.42 5.07 30.35
N GLY A 23 22.08 3.94 30.24
CA GLY A 23 23.07 3.57 31.26
C GLY A 23 23.95 2.35 30.97
N ARG A 24 23.86 1.71 29.81
CA ARG A 24 24.78 0.62 29.41
C ARG A 24 25.31 0.81 27.99
N ARG A 25 25.94 1.96 27.75
CA ARG A 25 26.83 2.10 26.61
C ARG A 25 28.17 1.49 26.98
N LEU A 26 28.53 0.31 26.47
CA LEU A 26 29.90 -0.03 26.05
C LEU A 26 30.16 -1.49 25.63
N LEU A 27 29.25 -2.45 25.79
CA LEU A 27 29.53 -3.84 25.41
C LEU A 27 28.49 -4.56 24.54
N SER A 28 27.34 -3.92 24.15
CA SER A 28 26.31 -4.56 23.34
C SER A 28 26.40 -4.29 21.82
N ARG A 29 27.42 -3.58 21.37
CA ARG A 29 27.53 -3.10 19.97
C ARG A 29 27.90 -4.18 18.93
N LYS A 30 28.12 -5.43 19.30
CA LYS A 30 28.53 -6.50 18.36
C LYS A 30 27.50 -7.61 18.11
N PHE A 31 26.39 -7.72 18.86
CA PHE A 31 25.48 -8.86 18.75
C PHE A 31 23.96 -8.56 18.94
N GLY A 32 23.55 -7.30 18.99
CA GLY A 32 22.13 -6.94 19.06
C GLY A 32 21.61 -6.36 17.73
N PRO A 33 20.29 -6.38 17.51
CA PRO A 33 19.70 -5.76 16.34
C PRO A 33 20.04 -4.27 16.28
N SER A 34 20.19 -3.72 15.08
CA SER A 34 20.42 -2.29 14.86
C SER A 34 19.20 -1.47 15.33
N GLU A 35 19.38 -0.16 15.60
CA GLU A 35 18.26 0.72 15.93
C GLU A 35 17.22 0.78 14.81
N GLU A 36 17.66 0.63 13.57
CA GLU A 36 16.79 0.57 12.40
C GLU A 36 15.96 -0.72 12.38
N GLU A 37 16.58 -1.87 12.66
CA GLU A 37 15.85 -3.15 12.77
C GLU A 37 14.84 -3.13 13.91
N VAL A 38 15.18 -2.54 15.06
CA VAL A 38 14.24 -2.40 16.18
C VAL A 38 13.05 -1.53 15.80
N ARG A 39 13.27 -0.38 15.14
CA ARG A 39 12.19 0.49 14.68
C ARG A 39 11.34 -0.17 13.60
N ALA A 40 11.96 -0.87 12.65
CA ALA A 40 11.25 -1.60 11.62
C ALA A 40 10.37 -2.72 12.20
N ASN A 41 10.87 -3.43 13.24
CA ASN A 41 10.09 -4.45 13.93
C ASN A 41 8.88 -3.85 14.66
N LEU A 42 9.09 -2.76 15.41
CA LEU A 42 8.00 -2.05 16.09
C LEU A 42 6.94 -1.53 15.11
N ALA A 43 7.36 -0.98 13.96
CA ALA A 43 6.44 -0.55 12.92
C ALA A 43 5.63 -1.72 12.35
N GLY A 44 6.28 -2.88 12.18
CA GLY A 44 5.64 -4.09 11.70
C GLY A 44 4.60 -4.64 12.67
N GLU A 45 4.96 -4.77 13.94
CA GLU A 45 4.05 -5.22 15.00
C GLU A 45 2.85 -4.28 15.15
N ALA A 46 3.09 -2.97 15.26
CA ALA A 46 2.03 -1.97 15.36
C ALA A 46 1.08 -2.00 14.15
N SER A 47 1.62 -2.22 12.96
CA SER A 47 0.81 -2.33 11.74
C SER A 47 -0.09 -3.56 11.76
N ALA A 48 0.42 -4.71 12.19
CA ALA A 48 -0.38 -5.94 12.32
C ALA A 48 -1.47 -5.78 13.37
N ASP A 49 -1.15 -5.24 14.56
CA ASP A 49 -2.11 -4.99 15.63
C ASP A 49 -3.22 -4.04 15.19
N ALA A 50 -2.87 -2.95 14.50
CA ALA A 50 -3.84 -2.00 13.96
C ALA A 50 -4.75 -2.64 12.91
N ALA A 51 -4.21 -3.48 12.03
CA ALA A 51 -4.96 -4.17 10.99
C ALA A 51 -5.96 -5.18 11.59
N LEU A 52 -5.54 -5.97 12.59
CA LEU A 52 -6.41 -6.91 13.29
C LEU A 52 -7.53 -6.19 14.05
N ALA A 53 -7.22 -5.11 14.77
CA ALA A 53 -8.24 -4.31 15.48
C ALA A 53 -9.26 -3.68 14.50
N MET A 54 -8.82 -3.23 13.31
CA MET A 54 -9.72 -2.73 12.27
C MET A 54 -10.59 -3.84 11.67
N GLN A 55 -10.08 -5.06 11.55
CA GLN A 55 -10.84 -6.22 11.08
C GLN A 55 -11.92 -6.62 12.08
N GLU A 56 -11.60 -6.71 13.38
CA GLU A 56 -12.57 -7.00 14.44
C GLU A 56 -13.71 -5.97 14.49
N SER A 57 -13.43 -4.71 14.17
CA SER A 57 -14.44 -3.64 14.13
C SER A 57 -15.35 -3.68 12.91
N ARG A 58 -15.04 -4.50 11.89
CA ARG A 58 -15.89 -4.70 10.72
C ARG A 58 -17.06 -5.59 11.11
N THR A 59 -18.29 -5.08 10.97
CA THR A 59 -19.48 -5.91 11.01
C THR A 59 -19.36 -6.90 9.84
N GLU A 60 -19.36 -8.21 10.12
CA GLU A 60 -19.43 -9.20 9.05
C GLU A 60 -20.69 -8.91 8.22
N PRO A 61 -20.57 -8.81 6.88
CA PRO A 61 -21.76 -8.75 6.03
C PRO A 61 -22.64 -9.97 6.34
N GLU A 62 -23.95 -9.77 6.46
CA GLU A 62 -24.86 -10.91 6.60
C GLU A 62 -24.55 -11.93 5.50
N PRO A 63 -24.40 -13.22 5.84
CA PRO A 63 -24.07 -14.24 4.86
C PRO A 63 -25.16 -14.26 3.80
N ASP A 64 -24.78 -14.07 2.53
CA ASP A 64 -25.69 -14.28 1.40
C ASP A 64 -26.07 -15.78 1.39
N LEU A 65 -27.29 -16.05 1.82
CA LEU A 65 -27.80 -17.42 1.98
C LEU A 65 -27.97 -18.16 0.63
N GLU A 66 -27.83 -17.46 -0.50
CA GLU A 66 -27.93 -18.04 -1.84
C GLU A 66 -26.56 -18.43 -2.43
N ALA A 67 -25.45 -17.89 -1.91
CA ALA A 67 -24.11 -18.25 -2.37
C ALA A 67 -23.61 -19.48 -1.64
N ALA A 68 -23.21 -20.54 -2.38
CA ALA A 68 -22.52 -21.67 -1.79
C ALA A 68 -21.24 -21.17 -1.08
N PRO A 69 -21.04 -21.48 0.22
CA PRO A 69 -19.90 -20.94 0.94
C PRO A 69 -18.60 -21.48 0.32
N VAL A 70 -17.76 -20.58 -0.17
CA VAL A 70 -16.39 -20.93 -0.58
C VAL A 70 -15.65 -21.43 0.65
N ALA A 71 -15.08 -22.63 0.58
CA ALA A 71 -14.29 -23.16 1.69
C ALA A 71 -13.09 -22.23 1.95
N ARG A 72 -13.07 -21.57 3.13
CA ARG A 72 -11.99 -20.65 3.49
C ARG A 72 -10.68 -21.40 3.70
N ASP A 73 -9.62 -20.99 3.02
CA ASP A 73 -8.25 -21.43 3.32
C ASP A 73 -7.63 -20.49 4.36
N LEU A 74 -7.90 -20.76 5.62
CA LEU A 74 -7.44 -19.96 6.75
C LEU A 74 -5.92 -20.02 7.00
N THR A 75 -5.19 -20.79 6.21
CA THR A 75 -3.74 -20.97 6.38
C THR A 75 -2.92 -20.26 5.31
N ALA A 76 -3.57 -19.66 4.31
CA ALA A 76 -2.92 -18.96 3.21
C ALA A 76 -3.48 -17.56 3.01
N ALA A 77 -2.62 -16.63 2.61
CA ALA A 77 -2.98 -15.26 2.30
C ALA A 77 -2.16 -14.72 1.12
N ALA A 78 -2.68 -13.66 0.50
CA ALA A 78 -1.97 -12.88 -0.49
C ALA A 78 -1.68 -11.47 0.04
N PHE A 79 -0.44 -11.01 -0.11
CA PHE A 79 0.05 -9.71 0.33
C PHE A 79 0.39 -8.86 -0.89
N PHE A 80 -0.26 -7.73 -1.04
CA PHE A 80 -0.06 -6.83 -2.17
C PHE A 80 0.55 -5.51 -1.68
N ASP A 81 1.69 -5.13 -2.24
CA ASP A 81 2.10 -3.74 -2.19
C ASP A 81 1.07 -2.84 -2.90
N VAL A 82 1.02 -1.57 -2.55
CA VAL A 82 0.01 -0.64 -3.08
C VAL A 82 0.55 0.20 -4.23
N ASP A 83 1.65 0.91 -4.02
CA ASP A 83 2.16 1.92 -4.93
C ASP A 83 2.75 1.28 -6.20
N ASN A 84 2.25 1.61 -7.40
CA ASN A 84 2.56 0.99 -8.70
C ASN A 84 2.26 -0.53 -8.81
N THR A 85 1.90 -1.18 -7.73
CA THR A 85 1.47 -2.59 -7.69
C THR A 85 -0.05 -2.69 -7.80
N MET A 86 -0.81 -2.18 -6.84
CA MET A 86 -2.28 -2.13 -6.86
C MET A 86 -2.79 -0.84 -7.49
N VAL A 87 -2.22 0.31 -7.12
CA VAL A 87 -2.57 1.66 -7.57
C VAL A 87 -1.51 2.17 -8.53
N GLN A 88 -1.90 2.89 -9.59
CA GLN A 88 -0.98 3.57 -10.50
C GLN A 88 -0.40 4.82 -9.83
N GLY A 89 0.91 4.86 -9.64
CA GLY A 89 1.60 5.93 -8.92
C GLY A 89 1.59 5.73 -7.41
N ALA A 90 1.98 6.76 -6.66
CA ALA A 90 2.04 6.72 -5.22
C ALA A 90 0.68 7.10 -4.60
N SER A 91 0.09 6.20 -3.85
CA SER A 91 -1.21 6.38 -3.19
C SER A 91 -1.21 7.58 -2.25
N ILE A 92 -0.13 7.77 -1.48
CA ILE A 92 0.01 8.92 -0.58
C ILE A 92 -0.06 10.27 -1.32
N ILE A 93 0.46 10.35 -2.55
CA ILE A 93 0.38 11.58 -3.37
C ILE A 93 -1.05 11.84 -3.84
N HIS A 94 -1.79 10.80 -4.20
CA HIS A 94 -3.19 10.93 -4.58
C HIS A 94 -4.04 11.39 -3.39
N PHE A 95 -3.83 10.81 -2.21
CA PHE A 95 -4.49 11.25 -0.99
C PHE A 95 -4.10 12.69 -0.62
N ALA A 96 -2.82 13.04 -0.65
CA ALA A 96 -2.35 14.39 -0.34
C ALA A 96 -2.99 15.45 -1.24
N ARG A 97 -3.09 15.19 -2.55
CA ARG A 97 -3.78 16.09 -3.49
C ARG A 97 -5.27 16.25 -3.17
N GLY A 98 -5.94 15.15 -2.85
CA GLY A 98 -7.35 15.17 -2.48
C GLY A 98 -7.60 15.90 -1.16
N LEU A 99 -6.72 15.73 -0.18
CA LEU A 99 -6.79 16.42 1.12
C LEU A 99 -6.55 17.94 0.97
N VAL A 100 -5.62 18.34 0.09
CA VAL A 100 -5.41 19.77 -0.22
C VAL A 100 -6.59 20.39 -0.95
N ALA A 101 -7.22 19.66 -1.87
CA ALA A 101 -8.42 20.13 -2.57
C ALA A 101 -9.63 20.35 -1.63
N ARG A 102 -9.59 19.76 -0.42
CA ARG A 102 -10.58 19.86 0.64
C ARG A 102 -10.16 20.77 1.81
N ASP A 103 -9.13 21.58 1.60
CA ASP A 103 -8.57 22.50 2.59
C ASP A 103 -8.11 21.80 3.90
N TYR A 104 -7.89 20.47 3.85
CA TYR A 104 -7.33 19.72 4.97
C TYR A 104 -5.86 20.09 5.21
N PHE A 105 -5.11 20.35 4.13
CA PHE A 105 -3.75 20.90 4.14
C PHE A 105 -3.68 22.18 3.30
N SER A 106 -2.79 23.09 3.66
CA SER A 106 -2.55 24.29 2.83
C SER A 106 -1.76 23.92 1.54
N LYS A 107 -1.91 24.75 0.50
CA LYS A 107 -1.16 24.57 -0.76
C LYS A 107 0.35 24.69 -0.56
N SER A 108 0.80 25.51 0.43
CA SER A 108 2.20 25.64 0.83
C SER A 108 2.76 24.32 1.40
N ASP A 109 1.96 23.63 2.21
CA ASP A 109 2.34 22.36 2.81
C ASP A 109 2.58 21.28 1.74
N LEU A 110 1.69 21.24 0.72
CA LEU A 110 1.84 20.33 -0.41
C LEU A 110 3.08 20.63 -1.27
N PHE A 111 3.35 21.92 -1.54
CA PHE A 111 4.51 22.31 -2.34
C PHE A 111 5.81 21.88 -1.67
N GLU A 112 5.91 22.08 -0.37
CA GLU A 112 7.08 21.69 0.41
C GLU A 112 7.25 20.16 0.48
N PHE A 113 6.16 19.41 0.64
CA PHE A 113 6.17 17.96 0.59
C PHE A 113 6.56 17.42 -0.81
N ALA A 114 5.99 17.99 -1.88
CA ALA A 114 6.29 17.61 -3.25
C ALA A 114 7.73 17.94 -3.63
N TRP A 115 8.27 19.09 -3.19
CA TRP A 115 9.64 19.50 -3.44
C TRP A 115 10.64 18.53 -2.80
N GLN A 116 10.38 18.07 -1.58
CA GLN A 116 11.21 17.06 -0.92
C GLN A 116 11.18 15.74 -1.65
N GLN A 117 10.01 15.28 -2.16
CA GLN A 117 9.90 14.07 -2.99
C GLN A 117 10.68 14.17 -4.30
N VAL A 118 10.69 15.34 -4.95
CA VAL A 118 11.46 15.58 -6.19
C VAL A 118 12.96 15.57 -5.89
N LYS A 119 13.39 16.26 -4.82
CA LYS A 119 14.78 16.26 -4.38
C LYS A 119 15.29 14.85 -4.08
N PHE A 120 14.47 14.03 -3.43
CA PHE A 120 14.74 12.64 -3.12
C PHE A 120 14.97 11.78 -4.39
N ARG A 121 14.11 11.94 -5.42
CA ARG A 121 14.26 11.22 -6.69
C ARG A 121 15.47 11.65 -7.53
N VAL A 122 15.89 12.91 -7.43
CA VAL A 122 16.99 13.47 -8.24
C VAL A 122 18.35 13.19 -7.63
N THR A 123 18.47 13.18 -6.30
CA THR A 123 19.77 13.03 -5.63
C THR A 123 20.20 11.59 -5.43
N GLY A 124 19.30 10.61 -5.51
CA GLY A 124 19.60 9.16 -5.46
C GLY A 124 20.36 8.68 -4.21
N LYS A 125 20.58 9.58 -3.23
CA LYS A 125 21.23 9.28 -1.97
C LYS A 125 20.22 9.44 -0.85
N GLU A 126 19.80 8.33 -0.29
CA GLU A 126 19.04 8.30 0.97
C GLU A 126 19.93 8.81 2.10
N ASN A 127 19.83 10.11 2.39
CA ASN A 127 20.29 10.59 3.68
C ASN A 127 19.17 10.34 4.69
N ALA A 128 19.37 9.41 5.61
CA ALA A 128 18.43 9.10 6.70
C ALA A 128 17.93 10.35 7.45
N HIS A 129 18.75 11.42 7.46
CA HIS A 129 18.44 12.71 8.05
C HIS A 129 17.35 13.48 7.28
N ASP A 130 17.39 13.49 5.93
CA ASP A 130 16.38 14.18 5.09
C ASP A 130 15.03 13.45 5.14
N VAL A 131 15.04 12.13 5.24
CA VAL A 131 13.84 11.30 5.44
C VAL A 131 13.20 11.58 6.79
N ALA A 132 14.01 11.69 7.86
CA ALA A 132 13.52 11.99 9.20
C ALA A 132 12.87 13.37 9.27
N ILE A 133 13.48 14.41 8.68
CA ILE A 133 12.91 15.77 8.63
C ILE A 133 11.58 15.77 7.87
N GLY A 134 11.50 15.10 6.73
CA GLY A 134 10.28 14.99 5.92
C GLY A 134 9.15 14.30 6.68
N ARG A 135 9.47 13.23 7.40
CA ARG A 135 8.56 12.48 8.26
C ARG A 135 8.02 13.36 9.40
N ASP A 136 8.90 13.98 10.17
CA ASP A 136 8.52 14.76 11.34
C ASP A 136 7.64 15.96 10.95
N LYS A 137 7.90 16.54 9.78
CA LYS A 137 7.09 17.61 9.22
C LYS A 137 5.72 17.12 8.75
N ALA A 138 5.65 15.99 8.02
CA ALA A 138 4.38 15.40 7.60
C ALA A 138 3.49 15.06 8.81
N LEU A 139 4.10 14.58 9.89
CA LEU A 139 3.40 14.27 11.14
C LEU A 139 2.88 15.52 11.86
N SER A 140 3.62 16.63 11.81
CA SER A 140 3.17 17.89 12.41
C SER A 140 1.89 18.42 11.76
N PHE A 141 1.63 18.16 10.47
CA PHE A 141 0.41 18.59 9.77
C PHE A 141 -0.84 17.82 10.19
N VAL A 142 -0.69 16.57 10.62
CA VAL A 142 -1.83 15.76 11.09
C VAL A 142 -2.06 15.89 12.59
N GLN A 143 -1.13 16.46 13.34
CA GLN A 143 -1.23 16.60 14.79
C GLN A 143 -2.51 17.32 15.21
N GLY A 144 -3.27 16.73 16.15
CA GLY A 144 -4.54 17.23 16.65
C GLY A 144 -5.73 17.01 15.70
N ARG A 145 -5.52 16.52 14.47
CA ARG A 145 -6.59 16.19 13.52
C ARG A 145 -7.30 14.90 13.93
N SER A 146 -8.58 14.81 13.57
CA SER A 146 -9.39 13.61 13.84
C SER A 146 -9.01 12.44 12.92
N THR A 147 -8.85 11.26 13.49
CA THR A 147 -8.64 10.01 12.73
C THR A 147 -9.85 9.66 11.87
N GLU A 148 -11.06 9.90 12.39
CA GLU A 148 -12.31 9.65 11.69
C GLU A 148 -12.54 10.62 10.52
N GLU A 149 -12.19 11.91 10.71
CA GLU A 149 -12.21 12.88 9.61
C GLU A 149 -11.28 12.48 8.48
N LEU A 150 -10.04 12.04 8.79
CA LEU A 150 -9.09 11.57 7.79
C LEU A 150 -9.62 10.35 7.03
N ARG A 151 -10.26 9.41 7.74
CA ARG A 151 -10.86 8.22 7.14
C ARG A 151 -11.99 8.61 6.16
N ARG A 152 -12.92 9.47 6.59
CA ARG A 152 -14.04 9.95 5.76
C ARG A 152 -13.54 10.66 4.51
N LEU A 153 -12.58 11.58 4.65
CA LEU A 153 -11.97 12.26 3.50
C LEU A 153 -11.22 11.27 2.59
N GLY A 154 -10.58 10.26 3.18
CA GLY A 154 -9.93 9.17 2.44
C GLY A 154 -10.91 8.41 1.55
N GLU A 155 -12.11 8.12 2.04
CA GLU A 155 -13.17 7.45 1.26
C GLU A 155 -13.60 8.29 0.06
N GLU A 156 -13.88 9.58 0.28
CA GLU A 156 -14.23 10.50 -0.80
C GLU A 156 -13.12 10.61 -1.86
N ILE A 157 -11.86 10.73 -1.41
CA ILE A 157 -10.70 10.83 -2.29
C ILE A 157 -10.49 9.54 -3.07
N TYR A 158 -10.71 8.38 -2.44
CA TYR A 158 -10.65 7.11 -3.15
C TYR A 158 -11.65 7.09 -4.30
N ASP A 159 -12.91 7.39 -4.02
CA ASP A 159 -14.00 7.33 -5.00
C ASP A 159 -13.77 8.31 -6.18
N GLU A 160 -13.23 9.50 -5.91
CA GLU A 160 -13.00 10.53 -6.94
C GLU A 160 -11.68 10.39 -7.70
N ILE A 161 -10.62 9.91 -7.05
CA ILE A 161 -9.27 10.00 -7.61
C ILE A 161 -8.60 8.63 -7.78
N ILE A 162 -8.75 7.71 -6.81
CA ILE A 162 -7.95 6.49 -6.77
C ILE A 162 -8.62 5.34 -7.51
N ALA A 163 -9.95 5.25 -7.49
CA ALA A 163 -10.71 4.15 -8.10
C ALA A 163 -10.31 3.89 -9.56
N ASP A 164 -10.17 4.93 -10.37
CA ASP A 164 -9.75 4.86 -11.78
C ASP A 164 -8.27 4.53 -11.99
N LYS A 165 -7.50 4.49 -10.92
CA LYS A 165 -6.06 4.22 -10.96
C LYS A 165 -5.70 2.80 -10.52
N ILE A 166 -6.66 1.98 -10.19
CA ILE A 166 -6.43 0.58 -9.86
C ILE A 166 -5.98 -0.17 -11.12
N TRP A 167 -4.91 -0.95 -11.00
CA TRP A 167 -4.49 -1.85 -12.06
C TRP A 167 -5.48 -3.00 -12.20
N ALA A 168 -6.18 -3.09 -13.31
CA ALA A 168 -7.16 -4.16 -13.55
C ALA A 168 -6.54 -5.56 -13.42
N GLY A 169 -5.31 -5.74 -13.90
CA GLY A 169 -4.59 -7.01 -13.79
C GLY A 169 -4.26 -7.39 -12.34
N THR A 170 -3.84 -6.44 -11.51
CA THR A 170 -3.55 -6.71 -10.09
C THR A 170 -4.85 -6.94 -9.31
N ARG A 171 -5.91 -6.18 -9.60
CA ARG A 171 -7.25 -6.43 -9.03
C ARG A 171 -7.75 -7.84 -9.35
N ALA A 172 -7.56 -8.32 -10.59
CA ALA A 172 -7.95 -9.68 -10.97
C ALA A 172 -7.15 -10.75 -10.20
N LEU A 173 -5.85 -10.50 -9.92
CA LEU A 173 -5.06 -11.39 -9.06
C LEU A 173 -5.57 -11.41 -7.61
N ALA A 174 -5.92 -10.25 -7.06
CA ALA A 174 -6.50 -10.18 -5.72
C ALA A 174 -7.83 -10.94 -5.66
N GLN A 175 -8.70 -10.76 -6.66
CA GLN A 175 -9.98 -11.48 -6.76
C GLN A 175 -9.77 -13.00 -6.85
N MET A 176 -8.79 -13.47 -7.61
CA MET A 176 -8.46 -14.90 -7.70
C MET A 176 -8.14 -15.52 -6.33
N HIS A 177 -7.45 -14.79 -5.45
CA HIS A 177 -7.16 -15.23 -4.08
C HIS A 177 -8.43 -15.24 -3.22
N LEU A 178 -9.27 -14.20 -3.33
CA LEU A 178 -10.56 -14.15 -2.63
C LEU A 178 -11.48 -15.29 -3.07
N ASP A 179 -11.56 -15.57 -4.38
CA ASP A 179 -12.36 -16.66 -4.94
C ASP A 179 -11.84 -18.05 -4.48
N ALA A 180 -10.54 -18.15 -4.16
CA ALA A 180 -9.94 -19.33 -3.54
C ALA A 180 -10.15 -19.41 -2.01
N GLY A 181 -10.92 -18.48 -1.43
CA GLY A 181 -11.18 -18.42 0.02
C GLY A 181 -10.01 -17.96 0.86
N GLN A 182 -8.99 -17.35 0.26
CA GLN A 182 -7.80 -16.86 0.93
C GLN A 182 -7.97 -15.41 1.39
N GLN A 183 -7.29 -15.05 2.45
CA GLN A 183 -7.20 -13.65 2.87
C GLN A 183 -6.35 -12.85 1.88
N VAL A 184 -6.74 -11.57 1.65
CA VAL A 184 -5.99 -10.64 0.79
C VAL A 184 -5.72 -9.35 1.55
N TRP A 185 -4.44 -9.03 1.72
CA TRP A 185 -3.95 -7.91 2.49
C TRP A 185 -3.15 -6.93 1.64
N LEU A 186 -3.39 -5.64 1.82
CA LEU A 186 -2.49 -4.59 1.31
C LEU A 186 -1.33 -4.39 2.28
N VAL A 187 -0.14 -4.03 1.78
CA VAL A 187 1.05 -3.75 2.59
C VAL A 187 1.74 -2.49 2.05
N THR A 188 1.68 -1.37 2.77
CA THR A 188 2.09 -0.07 2.22
C THR A 188 2.71 0.86 3.27
N ALA A 189 3.53 1.80 2.81
CA ALA A 189 4.02 2.91 3.63
C ALA A 189 2.95 3.98 3.92
N THR A 190 1.82 3.96 3.20
CA THR A 190 0.68 4.86 3.42
C THR A 190 0.09 4.66 4.83
N PRO A 191 -0.41 5.71 5.50
CA PRO A 191 -1.09 5.57 6.79
C PRO A 191 -2.19 4.50 6.76
N VAL A 192 -2.25 3.67 7.81
CA VAL A 192 -3.14 2.50 7.85
C VAL A 192 -4.60 2.88 7.66
N GLN A 193 -5.05 4.04 8.15
CA GLN A 193 -6.42 4.53 7.97
C GLN A 193 -6.78 4.73 6.48
N LEU A 194 -5.83 5.23 5.68
CA LEU A 194 -6.04 5.44 4.24
C LEU A 194 -5.85 4.15 3.44
N ALA A 195 -4.93 3.29 3.87
CA ALA A 195 -4.72 1.97 3.26
C ALA A 195 -5.95 1.06 3.47
N ASP A 196 -6.58 1.13 4.64
CA ASP A 196 -7.81 0.39 4.96
C ASP A 196 -9.01 0.84 4.10
N VAL A 197 -9.09 2.14 3.76
CA VAL A 197 -10.08 2.63 2.80
C VAL A 197 -9.91 1.95 1.44
N ILE A 198 -8.67 1.85 0.93
CA ILE A 198 -8.42 1.15 -0.35
C ILE A 198 -8.83 -0.32 -0.24
N ALA A 199 -8.44 -0.99 0.84
CA ALA A 199 -8.77 -2.40 1.06
C ALA A 199 -10.29 -2.63 1.10
N LYS A 200 -11.03 -1.82 1.85
CA LYS A 200 -12.49 -1.89 1.95
C LYS A 200 -13.18 -1.70 0.59
N ARG A 201 -12.78 -0.67 -0.16
CA ARG A 201 -13.35 -0.37 -1.48
C ARG A 201 -13.08 -1.47 -2.52
N LEU A 202 -11.99 -2.22 -2.35
CA LEU A 202 -11.66 -3.35 -3.20
C LEU A 202 -12.22 -4.70 -2.69
N GLY A 203 -12.90 -4.73 -1.54
CA GLY A 203 -13.44 -5.95 -0.93
C GLY A 203 -12.36 -6.87 -0.37
N LEU A 204 -11.18 -6.33 -0.03
CA LEU A 204 -10.05 -7.09 0.52
C LEU A 204 -10.21 -7.30 2.03
N THR A 205 -9.42 -8.24 2.58
CA THR A 205 -9.46 -8.58 4.00
C THR A 205 -9.03 -7.40 4.88
N GLY A 206 -7.96 -6.67 4.50
CA GLY A 206 -7.49 -5.54 5.26
C GLY A 206 -6.21 -4.91 4.69
N ALA A 207 -5.58 -4.06 5.48
CA ALA A 207 -4.36 -3.38 5.11
C ALA A 207 -3.37 -3.29 6.27
N LEU A 208 -2.09 -3.54 5.97
CA LEU A 208 -0.93 -3.23 6.77
C LEU A 208 -0.36 -1.89 6.28
N GLY A 209 -0.33 -0.89 7.14
CA GLY A 209 0.10 0.46 6.81
C GLY A 209 0.91 1.10 7.93
N THR A 210 1.46 2.27 7.68
CA THR A 210 2.14 3.07 8.70
C THR A 210 1.15 3.48 9.78
N VAL A 211 1.50 3.26 11.05
CA VAL A 211 0.64 3.61 12.19
C VAL A 211 1.05 4.95 12.77
N ALA A 212 0.22 5.97 12.56
CA ALA A 212 0.33 7.23 13.28
C ALA A 212 -0.33 7.07 14.66
N GLU A 213 0.38 7.50 15.71
CA GLU A 213 -0.13 7.45 17.07
C GLU A 213 -1.35 8.37 17.22
N ALA A 214 -2.38 7.88 17.89
CA ALA A 214 -3.60 8.64 18.16
C ALA A 214 -4.05 8.45 19.59
N GLU A 215 -4.51 9.53 20.22
CA GLU A 215 -5.09 9.55 21.56
C GLU A 215 -6.49 10.21 21.47
N ASN A 216 -7.48 9.58 22.07
CA ASN A 216 -8.86 10.06 22.07
C ASN A 216 -9.39 10.42 20.66
N GLY A 217 -9.03 9.62 19.63
CA GLY A 217 -9.45 9.82 18.25
C GLY A 217 -8.75 10.95 17.50
N ARG A 218 -7.64 11.48 18.05
CA ARG A 218 -6.82 12.54 17.42
C ARG A 218 -5.37 12.12 17.31
N PHE A 219 -4.75 12.46 16.18
CA PHE A 219 -3.32 12.20 15.97
C PHE A 219 -2.44 13.02 16.91
N THR A 220 -1.44 12.36 17.50
CA THR A 220 -0.47 13.04 18.39
C THR A 220 0.67 13.71 17.64
N GLY A 221 0.85 13.43 16.36
CA GLY A 221 1.99 13.86 15.56
C GLY A 221 3.21 12.94 15.69
N ARG A 222 3.04 11.73 16.19
CA ARG A 222 4.10 10.71 16.29
C ARG A 222 3.72 9.44 15.52
N LEU A 223 4.72 8.61 15.20
CA LEU A 223 4.50 7.24 14.70
C LEU A 223 4.65 6.24 15.83
N VAL A 224 3.94 5.12 15.70
CA VAL A 224 4.23 3.92 16.47
C VAL A 224 5.28 3.11 15.70
N GLY A 225 6.53 3.16 16.17
CA GLY A 225 7.66 2.61 15.44
C GLY A 225 8.21 3.55 14.36
N ASP A 226 8.12 3.17 13.10
CA ASP A 226 8.60 3.94 11.96
C ASP A 226 7.62 3.82 10.76
N ILE A 227 7.95 4.45 9.63
CA ILE A 227 7.24 4.24 8.36
C ILE A 227 7.34 2.77 7.96
N LEU A 228 6.20 2.18 7.56
CA LEU A 228 6.13 0.77 7.15
C LEU A 228 6.72 0.56 5.76
N HIS A 229 8.01 0.33 5.69
CA HIS A 229 8.78 0.24 4.45
C HIS A 229 9.88 -0.83 4.59
N GLY A 230 10.33 -1.42 3.49
CA GLY A 230 11.44 -2.37 3.47
C GLY A 230 11.30 -3.52 4.49
N LEU A 231 12.21 -3.57 5.48
CA LEU A 231 12.19 -4.58 6.54
C LEU A 231 10.89 -4.52 7.37
N GLY A 232 10.34 -3.32 7.61
CA GLY A 232 9.11 -3.15 8.35
C GLY A 232 7.93 -3.89 7.73
N LYS A 233 7.80 -3.91 6.40
CA LYS A 233 6.78 -4.69 5.69
C LYS A 233 6.92 -6.19 5.95
N ALA A 234 8.15 -6.71 5.95
CA ALA A 234 8.40 -8.12 6.25
C ALA A 234 8.05 -8.48 7.70
N HIS A 235 8.32 -7.58 8.64
CA HIS A 235 7.93 -7.76 10.05
C HIS A 235 6.40 -7.71 10.21
N ALA A 236 5.70 -6.78 9.55
CA ALA A 236 4.24 -6.71 9.57
C ALA A 236 3.58 -7.98 9.04
N VAL A 237 4.07 -8.50 7.91
CA VAL A 237 3.58 -9.77 7.33
C VAL A 237 3.81 -10.94 8.27
N ARG A 238 4.96 -11.01 8.96
CA ARG A 238 5.22 -12.06 9.96
C ARG A 238 4.32 -11.93 11.20
N ALA A 239 4.17 -10.72 11.73
CA ALA A 239 3.35 -10.46 12.90
C ALA A 239 1.88 -10.80 12.62
N LEU A 240 1.34 -10.36 11.46
CA LEU A 240 0.00 -10.73 11.02
C LEU A 240 -0.15 -12.25 10.84
N ALA A 241 0.84 -12.90 10.23
CA ALA A 241 0.79 -14.34 10.02
C ALA A 241 0.74 -15.12 11.35
N ILE A 242 1.40 -14.62 12.39
CA ILE A 242 1.33 -15.20 13.73
C ILE A 242 -0.08 -14.99 14.32
N GLY A 243 -0.63 -13.76 14.23
CA GLY A 243 -1.96 -13.43 14.75
C GLY A 243 -3.07 -14.23 14.06
N GLU A 244 -3.01 -14.36 12.74
CA GLU A 244 -4.01 -15.06 11.92
C GLU A 244 -3.75 -16.56 11.75
N GLY A 245 -2.65 -17.11 12.29
CA GLY A 245 -2.31 -18.53 12.12
C GLY A 245 -1.92 -18.92 10.68
N LEU A 246 -1.40 -17.99 9.87
CA LEU A 246 -1.05 -18.23 8.48
C LEU A 246 0.25 -19.00 8.34
N ASN A 247 0.32 -19.88 7.35
CA ASN A 247 1.56 -20.52 6.92
C ASN A 247 2.20 -19.71 5.79
N LEU A 248 3.23 -18.93 6.10
CA LEU A 248 3.92 -18.07 5.13
C LEU A 248 4.42 -18.83 3.88
N LYS A 249 4.74 -20.13 3.98
CA LYS A 249 5.13 -20.94 2.83
C LYS A 249 3.98 -21.18 1.83
N ARG A 250 2.73 -21.01 2.28
CA ARG A 250 1.54 -21.09 1.44
C ARG A 250 1.04 -19.71 0.98
N CYS A 251 1.65 -18.63 1.50
CA CYS A 251 1.29 -17.26 1.15
C CYS A 251 2.00 -16.80 -0.12
N THR A 252 1.37 -15.82 -0.79
CA THR A 252 1.92 -15.15 -1.97
C THR A 252 2.11 -13.67 -1.68
N ALA A 253 3.20 -13.06 -2.16
CA ALA A 253 3.40 -11.61 -2.08
C ALA A 253 3.67 -11.01 -3.47
N TYR A 254 3.17 -9.80 -3.67
CA TYR A 254 3.18 -9.04 -4.92
C TYR A 254 3.78 -7.65 -4.68
N SER A 255 4.78 -7.24 -5.47
CA SER A 255 5.35 -5.89 -5.40
C SER A 255 6.01 -5.48 -6.72
N ASP A 256 6.17 -4.16 -6.92
CA ASP A 256 6.89 -3.54 -8.03
C ASP A 256 8.32 -3.14 -7.67
N SER A 257 8.67 -3.08 -6.39
CA SER A 257 9.88 -2.44 -5.89
C SER A 257 10.90 -3.41 -5.29
N HIS A 258 12.18 -3.16 -5.59
CA HIS A 258 13.30 -3.85 -4.94
C HIS A 258 13.33 -3.65 -3.41
N ASN A 259 12.82 -2.51 -2.92
CA ASN A 259 12.76 -2.24 -1.49
C ASN A 259 11.88 -3.25 -0.72
N ASP A 260 10.95 -3.92 -1.41
CA ASP A 260 10.08 -4.95 -0.84
C ASP A 260 10.67 -6.37 -0.91
N LEU A 261 11.95 -6.49 -1.30
CA LEU A 261 12.66 -7.77 -1.31
C LEU A 261 12.59 -8.53 0.02
N PRO A 262 12.67 -7.87 1.20
CA PRO A 262 12.46 -8.54 2.48
C PRO A 262 11.07 -9.18 2.58
N MET A 263 9.98 -8.46 2.21
CA MET A 263 8.62 -8.97 2.21
C MET A 263 8.43 -10.12 1.22
N LEU A 264 8.93 -9.98 -0.01
CA LEU A 264 8.85 -11.01 -1.04
C LEU A 264 9.62 -12.28 -0.66
N SER A 265 10.63 -12.17 0.21
CA SER A 265 11.49 -13.30 0.62
C SER A 265 10.95 -14.09 1.81
N VAL A 266 9.92 -13.61 2.52
CA VAL A 266 9.36 -14.33 3.69
C VAL A 266 8.20 -15.25 3.34
N VAL A 267 7.64 -15.13 2.15
CA VAL A 267 6.52 -15.94 1.65
C VAL A 267 6.98 -17.10 0.78
N GLY A 268 6.08 -18.05 0.54
CA GLY A 268 6.38 -19.20 -0.34
C GLY A 268 6.41 -18.86 -1.82
N THR A 269 5.59 -17.88 -2.25
CA THR A 269 5.51 -17.45 -3.66
C THR A 269 5.67 -15.93 -3.74
N ALA A 270 6.64 -15.48 -4.53
CA ALA A 270 6.85 -14.06 -4.81
C ALA A 270 6.58 -13.76 -6.29
N VAL A 271 5.84 -12.69 -6.55
CA VAL A 271 5.48 -12.26 -7.90
C VAL A 271 5.84 -10.78 -8.08
N ALA A 272 6.63 -10.48 -9.09
CA ALA A 272 7.03 -9.12 -9.43
C ALA A 272 6.01 -8.48 -10.39
N ILE A 273 5.29 -7.47 -9.92
CA ILE A 273 4.29 -6.72 -10.69
C ILE A 273 4.90 -5.41 -11.17
N ASN A 274 4.88 -5.14 -12.47
CA ASN A 274 5.43 -3.89 -13.03
C ASN A 274 6.85 -3.54 -12.50
N PRO A 275 7.75 -4.50 -12.30
CA PRO A 275 8.94 -4.34 -11.47
C PRO A 275 9.86 -3.23 -11.95
N ASP A 276 10.52 -2.56 -10.98
CA ASP A 276 11.69 -1.74 -11.23
C ASP A 276 12.86 -2.59 -11.79
N PRO A 277 13.92 -1.97 -12.34
CA PRO A 277 15.01 -2.72 -12.95
C PRO A 277 15.69 -3.71 -12.00
N ASP A 278 15.87 -3.33 -10.74
CA ASP A 278 16.60 -4.11 -9.74
C ASP A 278 15.76 -5.31 -9.27
N LEU A 279 14.47 -5.10 -8.98
CA LEU A 279 13.56 -6.21 -8.67
C LEU A 279 13.40 -7.15 -9.87
N ARG A 280 13.34 -6.62 -11.11
CA ARG A 280 13.26 -7.44 -12.33
C ARG A 280 14.48 -8.35 -12.46
N GLN A 281 15.68 -7.85 -12.15
CA GLN A 281 16.91 -8.64 -12.16
C GLN A 281 16.86 -9.75 -11.10
N VAL A 282 16.47 -9.42 -9.86
CA VAL A 282 16.33 -10.40 -8.77
C VAL A 282 15.28 -11.45 -9.09
N ALA A 283 14.12 -11.05 -9.61
CA ALA A 283 13.04 -11.96 -9.99
C ALA A 283 13.51 -12.98 -11.05
N ARG A 284 14.23 -12.54 -12.07
CA ARG A 284 14.81 -13.43 -13.07
C ARG A 284 15.83 -14.42 -12.46
N THR A 285 16.72 -13.93 -11.58
CA THR A 285 17.74 -14.75 -10.93
C THR A 285 17.13 -15.81 -10.00
N ARG A 286 16.03 -15.45 -9.29
CA ARG A 286 15.34 -16.33 -8.35
C ARG A 286 14.23 -17.18 -8.99
N GLY A 287 13.96 -17.01 -10.28
CA GLY A 287 12.87 -17.71 -10.98
C GLY A 287 11.46 -17.26 -10.54
N TRP A 288 11.32 -16.03 -10.03
CA TRP A 288 10.03 -15.47 -9.66
C TRP A 288 9.20 -15.08 -10.88
N GLU A 289 7.90 -15.20 -10.80
CA GLU A 289 7.00 -14.75 -11.85
C GLU A 289 7.07 -13.23 -12.00
N ILE A 290 7.06 -12.75 -13.26
CA ILE A 290 7.05 -11.32 -13.60
C ILE A 290 5.79 -11.04 -14.42
N ARG A 291 4.96 -10.11 -13.94
CA ARG A 291 3.77 -9.61 -14.65
C ARG A 291 3.89 -8.11 -14.87
N ASP A 292 3.91 -7.66 -16.13
CA ASP A 292 4.03 -6.24 -16.47
C ASP A 292 2.77 -5.74 -17.17
N PHE A 293 1.89 -5.08 -16.43
CA PHE A 293 0.63 -4.52 -16.92
C PHE A 293 0.81 -3.16 -17.63
N ARG A 294 2.00 -2.55 -17.58
CA ARG A 294 2.29 -1.26 -18.23
C ARG A 294 2.36 -1.40 -19.75
N THR A 295 2.83 -2.54 -20.24
CA THR A 295 3.02 -2.79 -21.68
C THR A 295 1.71 -2.95 -22.44
N GLY A 296 0.72 -3.64 -21.87
CA GLY A 296 -0.61 -3.78 -22.48
C GLY A 296 -1.32 -2.43 -22.70
N ARG A 297 -1.15 -1.49 -21.78
CA ARG A 297 -1.73 -0.15 -21.87
C ARG A 297 -1.03 0.74 -22.91
N LYS A 298 0.28 0.58 -23.10
CA LYS A 298 1.03 1.28 -24.18
C LYS A 298 0.59 0.77 -25.55
N ALA A 299 0.42 -0.53 -25.73
CA ALA A 299 -0.07 -1.12 -26.97
C ALA A 299 -1.50 -0.67 -27.30
N ALA A 300 -2.41 -0.61 -26.32
CA ALA A 300 -3.76 -0.11 -26.52
C ALA A 300 -3.80 1.40 -26.86
N LYS A 301 -2.93 2.21 -26.27
CA LYS A 301 -2.84 3.65 -26.56
C LYS A 301 -2.19 3.94 -27.93
N VAL A 302 -1.26 3.09 -28.37
CA VAL A 302 -0.57 3.23 -29.67
C VAL A 302 -1.38 2.57 -30.79
N GLY A 303 -2.11 1.50 -30.53
CA GLY A 303 -2.90 0.76 -31.50
C GLY A 303 -4.16 1.47 -31.99
N VAL A 304 -4.82 2.26 -31.14
CA VAL A 304 -6.06 2.97 -31.51
C VAL A 304 -5.84 4.08 -32.56
N PRO A 305 -4.80 4.94 -32.48
CA PRO A 305 -4.55 5.93 -33.54
C PRO A 305 -4.12 5.31 -34.86
N THR A 306 -3.37 4.20 -34.86
CA THR A 306 -2.88 3.53 -36.09
C THR A 306 -4.01 2.82 -36.83
N ALA A 307 -4.96 2.23 -36.16
CA ALA A 307 -6.12 1.59 -36.78
C ALA A 307 -7.06 2.61 -37.44
N LEU A 308 -7.27 3.77 -36.80
CA LEU A 308 -8.03 4.87 -37.37
C LEU A 308 -7.27 5.56 -38.55
N GLY A 309 -5.95 5.67 -38.46
CA GLY A 309 -5.11 6.25 -39.53
C GLY A 309 -5.06 5.37 -40.76
N LEU A 310 -4.96 4.05 -40.64
CA LEU A 310 -4.96 3.10 -41.75
C LEU A 310 -6.34 2.98 -42.43
N GLY A 311 -7.43 3.05 -41.64
CA GLY A 311 -8.79 3.08 -42.16
C GLY A 311 -9.07 4.32 -43.01
N ALA A 312 -8.59 5.50 -42.61
CA ALA A 312 -8.74 6.75 -43.38
C ALA A 312 -7.90 6.79 -44.63
N ALA A 313 -6.67 6.26 -44.61
CA ALA A 313 -5.80 6.16 -45.78
C ALA A 313 -6.31 5.14 -46.80
N GLY A 314 -6.83 3.97 -46.35
CA GLY A 314 -7.45 2.96 -47.22
C GLY A 314 -8.71 3.46 -47.92
N GLY A 315 -9.55 4.21 -47.22
CA GLY A 315 -10.75 4.84 -47.80
C GLY A 315 -10.45 5.89 -48.89
N ALA A 316 -9.41 6.72 -48.69
CA ALA A 316 -9.00 7.73 -49.64
C ALA A 316 -8.44 7.14 -50.97
N VAL A 317 -7.71 6.02 -50.87
CA VAL A 317 -7.17 5.32 -52.07
C VAL A 317 -8.30 4.63 -52.83
N ALA A 318 -9.28 4.05 -52.20
CA ALA A 318 -10.43 3.42 -52.85
C ALA A 318 -11.29 4.45 -53.60
N VAL A 319 -11.48 5.66 -53.07
CA VAL A 319 -12.23 6.75 -53.75
C VAL A 319 -11.46 7.31 -54.93
N MET A 320 -10.12 7.41 -54.88
CA MET A 320 -9.30 7.86 -56.02
C MET A 320 -9.25 6.83 -57.15
N VAL A 321 -9.23 5.54 -56.87
CA VAL A 321 -9.23 4.49 -57.91
C VAL A 321 -10.61 4.38 -58.58
N GLY A 322 -11.71 4.51 -57.81
CA GLY A 322 -13.06 4.52 -58.37
C GLY A 322 -13.32 5.68 -59.34
N ARG A 323 -12.85 6.90 -59.03
CA ARG A 323 -13.01 8.08 -59.91
C ARG A 323 -12.17 8.04 -61.20
N ARG A 324 -11.14 7.21 -61.33
CA ARG A 324 -10.38 7.00 -62.58
C ARG A 324 -11.02 5.99 -63.54
N ARG A 325 -11.93 5.14 -63.06
CA ARG A 325 -12.64 4.14 -63.89
C ARG A 325 -13.86 4.74 -64.63
N ASP A 326 -14.41 5.83 -64.13
CA ASP A 326 -15.59 6.49 -64.77
C ASP A 326 -15.19 7.58 -65.79
N ARG A 327 -13.91 7.66 -66.19
CA ARG A 327 -13.39 8.64 -67.16
C ARG A 327 -12.71 8.06 -68.39
N ASN A 328 -12.93 6.76 -68.70
CA ASN A 328 -12.51 6.16 -69.98
C ASN A 328 -13.71 5.50 -70.68
#